data_c6bdaa197611c0ed2aa06fd60ef26622
#
_entry.id   c6bdaa197611c0ed2aa06fd60ef26622
#
_cell.length_a   1.000
_cell.length_b   1.000
_cell.length_c   1.000
_cell.angle_alpha   90.00
_cell.angle_beta   90.00
_cell.angle_gamma   90.00
#
_symmetry.space_group_name_H-M   'P 1'
#
loop_
_entity.id
_entity.type
_entity.pdbx_description
1 polymer ?
#
loop_
_entity_poly.entity_id
_entity_poly.type
_entity_poly.pdbx_seq_one_letter_code
_entity_poly.pdbx_strand_id
1 'polypeptide(L)'
;MSGDGFRPFRERVAEDEAQVIAFRIGGELHACDVQLVEEVVTKRKVHRLPDMPPRLLGVLRLRGELVPVVDVAPLLELRLEAEQPAILVTVVGDVRVGVAVDAAHEVVTLSPAEYRPAPLSGAERDQFVVGVVRLEGKLVSLLDLGEMLREQPVGSQR
;
A
#
# COMPACT_ATOMS: atom_id res chain seq x y z
N MET A 1 -25.51 -4.44 9.47
CA MET A 1 -25.11 -4.63 9.08
C MET A 1 -24.74 -4.83 8.52
N SER A 2 -24.76 -4.78 8.54
CA SER A 2 -24.53 -5.32 7.99
C SER A 2 -23.48 -5.86 7.48
N GLY A 3 -23.19 -6.77 7.50
CA GLY A 3 -22.06 -7.46 7.08
C GLY A 3 -21.55 -7.18 5.73
N ASP A 4 -22.33 -6.60 4.97
CA ASP A 4 -21.91 -6.31 3.61
C ASP A 4 -20.92 -5.18 3.58
N GLY A 5 -20.69 -4.51 4.69
CA GLY A 5 -19.68 -3.48 4.72
C GLY A 5 -18.30 -4.03 4.65
N PHE A 6 -18.14 -5.35 4.74
CA PHE A 6 -16.82 -5.92 4.78
C PHE A 6 -16.60 -6.85 3.61
N ARG A 7 -16.48 -6.29 2.44
CA ARG A 7 -16.14 -7.07 1.26
C ARG A 7 -14.67 -6.83 0.94
N PRO A 8 -13.93 -7.87 0.57
CA PRO A 8 -12.54 -7.69 0.19
C PRO A 8 -12.40 -6.72 -0.98
N PHE A 9 -11.31 -6.00 -0.99
CA PHE A 9 -11.04 -5.05 -2.06
C PHE A 9 -11.11 -5.73 -3.42
N ARG A 10 -10.58 -6.94 -3.50
CA ARG A 10 -10.58 -7.70 -4.74
C ARG A 10 -11.98 -7.89 -5.31
N GLU A 11 -12.97 -8.09 -4.44
CA GLU A 11 -14.35 -8.23 -4.89
C GLU A 11 -14.97 -6.89 -5.22
N ARG A 12 -14.71 -5.88 -4.38
CA ARG A 12 -15.32 -4.58 -4.59
C ARG A 12 -14.88 -3.94 -5.90
N VAL A 13 -13.62 -4.04 -6.24
CA VAL A 13 -13.09 -3.38 -7.43
C VAL A 13 -13.64 -4.04 -8.69
N ALA A 14 -14.02 -5.30 -8.62
CA ALA A 14 -14.57 -6.01 -9.77
C ALA A 14 -16.05 -5.70 -10.00
N GLU A 15 -16.75 -5.30 -8.96
CA GLU A 15 -18.21 -5.17 -9.04
C GLU A 15 -18.73 -3.75 -8.85
N ASP A 16 -18.00 -2.90 -8.16
CA ASP A 16 -18.45 -1.57 -7.82
C ASP A 16 -17.39 -0.53 -8.16
N GLU A 17 -17.81 0.72 -8.17
CA GLU A 17 -16.82 1.78 -8.21
C GLU A 17 -15.95 1.71 -6.98
N ALA A 18 -14.69 1.99 -7.15
CA ALA A 18 -13.75 1.98 -6.03
C ALA A 18 -12.85 3.19 -6.12
N GLN A 19 -12.55 3.78 -4.98
CA GLN A 19 -11.59 4.86 -4.94
C GLN A 19 -10.25 4.30 -4.51
N VAL A 20 -9.23 4.63 -5.27
CA VAL A 20 -7.87 4.16 -5.00
C VAL A 20 -6.95 5.35 -4.97
N ILE A 21 -5.84 5.20 -4.26
CA ILE A 21 -4.79 6.20 -4.28
C ILE A 21 -3.62 5.61 -5.04
N ALA A 22 -3.12 6.37 -6.01
CA ALA A 22 -2.00 5.94 -6.83
C ALA A 22 -0.70 6.38 -6.20
N PHE A 23 0.35 5.58 -6.36
CA PHE A 23 1.66 5.91 -5.83
C PHE A 23 2.72 5.20 -6.64
N ARG A 24 3.96 5.64 -6.48
CA ARG A 24 5.07 5.07 -7.23
C ARG A 24 6.04 4.38 -6.29
N ILE A 25 6.49 3.22 -6.68
CA ILE A 25 7.56 2.52 -6.01
C ILE A 25 8.51 2.03 -7.10
N GLY A 26 9.77 2.45 -7.02
CA GLY A 26 10.80 1.94 -7.91
C GLY A 26 10.51 2.19 -9.37
N GLY A 27 9.90 3.32 -9.70
CA GLY A 27 9.63 3.65 -11.08
C GLY A 27 8.34 3.07 -11.63
N GLU A 28 7.62 2.26 -10.85
CA GLU A 28 6.38 1.67 -11.29
C GLU A 28 5.20 2.29 -10.56
N LEU A 29 4.09 2.40 -11.27
CA LEU A 29 2.87 2.95 -10.69
C LEU A 29 2.00 1.84 -10.14
N HIS A 30 1.49 2.08 -8.95
CA HIS A 30 0.60 1.15 -8.26
C HIS A 30 -0.55 1.95 -7.65
N ALA A 31 -1.56 1.26 -7.21
CA ALA A 31 -2.65 1.90 -6.49
C ALA A 31 -3.19 0.93 -5.47
N CYS A 32 -3.76 1.46 -4.41
CA CYS A 32 -4.37 0.65 -3.37
C CYS A 32 -5.69 1.27 -2.94
N ASP A 33 -6.45 0.48 -2.19
CA ASP A 33 -7.75 0.90 -1.67
C ASP A 33 -7.57 2.13 -0.77
N VAL A 34 -8.26 3.22 -1.13
CA VAL A 34 -8.13 4.44 -0.36
C VAL A 34 -8.63 4.26 1.08
N GLN A 35 -9.52 3.29 1.30
CA GLN A 35 -10.06 3.07 2.63
C GLN A 35 -9.01 2.64 3.64
N LEU A 36 -7.90 2.10 3.17
CA LEU A 36 -6.80 1.73 4.06
C LEU A 36 -5.96 2.91 4.47
N VAL A 37 -6.00 3.99 3.73
CA VAL A 37 -5.06 5.09 3.92
C VAL A 37 -5.71 6.21 4.71
N GLU A 38 -5.16 6.46 5.90
CA GLU A 38 -5.68 7.50 6.76
C GLU A 38 -5.18 8.86 6.32
N GLU A 39 -3.91 8.94 5.94
CA GLU A 39 -3.34 10.18 5.44
C GLU A 39 -2.01 9.88 4.76
N VAL A 40 -1.54 10.86 4.02
CA VAL A 40 -0.24 10.79 3.37
C VAL A 40 0.61 11.90 3.98
N VAL A 41 1.81 11.55 4.45
CA VAL A 41 2.72 12.57 4.97
C VAL A 41 3.97 12.58 4.12
N THR A 42 4.50 13.78 3.92
CA THR A 42 5.71 13.97 3.14
C THR A 42 6.67 14.83 3.93
N LYS A 43 7.95 14.74 3.55
CA LYS A 43 8.98 15.58 4.14
C LYS A 43 9.04 15.40 5.66
N ARG A 44 8.82 14.20 6.12
CA ARG A 44 8.90 13.86 7.52
C ARG A 44 10.06 12.89 7.71
N LYS A 45 10.72 13.02 8.81
CA LYS A 45 11.85 12.16 9.10
C LYS A 45 11.38 10.83 9.68
N VAL A 46 11.94 9.76 9.16
CA VAL A 46 11.74 8.43 9.71
C VAL A 46 12.94 8.12 10.59
N HIS A 47 12.71 7.86 11.86
CA HIS A 47 13.77 7.63 12.81
C HIS A 47 14.13 6.17 12.86
N ARG A 48 15.38 5.87 12.58
CA ARG A 48 15.83 4.49 12.63
C ARG A 48 16.13 4.10 14.07
N LEU A 49 15.83 2.86 14.39
CA LEU A 49 16.12 2.30 15.71
C LEU A 49 17.08 1.14 15.52
N PRO A 50 17.92 0.85 16.54
CA PRO A 50 18.83 -0.28 16.41
C PRO A 50 18.09 -1.60 16.39
N ASP A 51 18.67 -2.58 15.72
CA ASP A 51 18.20 -3.98 15.74
C ASP A 51 16.78 -4.14 15.20
N MET A 52 16.44 -3.37 14.17
CA MET A 52 15.11 -3.48 13.57
C MET A 52 15.09 -4.58 12.52
N PRO A 53 13.93 -5.22 12.34
CA PRO A 53 13.78 -6.17 11.24
C PRO A 53 14.08 -5.48 9.90
N PRO A 54 14.55 -6.23 8.90
CA PRO A 54 14.98 -5.61 7.64
C PRO A 54 13.93 -4.77 6.93
N ARG A 55 12.67 -5.14 7.06
CA ARG A 55 11.62 -4.41 6.34
C ARG A 55 11.09 -3.23 7.09
N LEU A 56 11.50 -3.05 8.31
CA LEU A 56 11.08 -1.91 9.11
C LEU A 56 12.10 -0.81 8.91
N LEU A 57 11.69 0.27 8.28
CA LEU A 57 12.59 1.38 8.01
C LEU A 57 12.85 2.22 9.25
N GLY A 58 11.89 2.28 10.14
CA GLY A 58 12.04 3.09 11.33
C GLY A 58 10.67 3.44 11.88
N VAL A 59 10.62 4.52 12.65
CA VAL A 59 9.36 5.00 13.21
C VAL A 59 9.18 6.46 12.81
N LEU A 60 7.92 6.82 12.65
CA LEU A 60 7.50 8.17 12.32
C LEU A 60 6.77 8.71 13.54
N ARG A 61 7.13 9.91 13.97
CA ARG A 61 6.38 10.56 15.04
C ARG A 61 5.22 11.33 14.42
N LEU A 62 4.02 10.95 14.77
CA LEU A 62 2.84 11.54 14.18
C LEU A 62 1.87 11.89 15.30
N ARG A 63 1.69 13.17 15.52
CA ARG A 63 0.76 13.68 16.55
C ARG A 63 0.98 13.02 17.90
N GLY A 64 2.23 12.87 18.29
CA GLY A 64 2.58 12.32 19.58
C GLY A 64 2.64 10.81 19.65
N GLU A 65 2.31 10.13 18.56
CA GLU A 65 2.41 8.69 18.51
C GLU A 65 3.58 8.26 17.65
N LEU A 66 4.09 7.09 17.92
CA LEU A 66 5.12 6.51 17.10
C LEU A 66 4.49 5.49 16.17
N VAL A 67 4.67 5.69 14.87
CA VAL A 67 4.08 4.84 13.85
C VAL A 67 5.19 4.10 13.14
N PRO A 68 5.21 2.77 13.17
CA PRO A 68 6.25 2.03 12.44
C PRO A 68 6.09 2.24 10.93
N VAL A 69 7.22 2.35 10.25
CA VAL A 69 7.24 2.58 8.80
C VAL A 69 7.93 1.40 8.14
N VAL A 70 7.25 0.77 7.21
CA VAL A 70 7.75 -0.43 6.55
C VAL A 70 8.03 -0.15 5.08
N ASP A 71 8.91 -0.95 4.51
CA ASP A 71 9.26 -0.92 3.11
C ASP A 71 8.70 -2.17 2.47
N VAL A 72 7.66 -2.01 1.64
CA VAL A 72 7.05 -3.16 0.98
C VAL A 72 7.62 -3.39 -0.42
N ALA A 73 8.54 -2.54 -0.88
CA ALA A 73 9.10 -2.69 -2.22
C ALA A 73 9.70 -4.08 -2.46
N PRO A 74 10.43 -4.67 -1.49
CA PRO A 74 10.99 -6.00 -1.76
C PRO A 74 9.94 -7.06 -2.05
N LEU A 75 8.73 -6.93 -1.54
CA LEU A 75 7.68 -7.89 -1.85
C LEU A 75 7.28 -7.82 -3.32
N LEU A 76 7.56 -6.71 -3.97
CA LEU A 76 7.27 -6.52 -5.38
C LEU A 76 8.54 -6.65 -6.22
N GLU A 77 9.65 -7.07 -5.61
CA GLU A 77 10.94 -7.19 -6.28
C GLU A 77 11.39 -5.85 -6.83
N LEU A 78 11.09 -4.80 -6.06
CA LEU A 78 11.45 -3.42 -6.42
C LEU A 78 12.25 -2.82 -5.29
N ARG A 79 12.70 -1.60 -5.50
CA ARG A 79 13.51 -0.86 -4.55
C ARG A 79 13.06 0.58 -4.54
N LEU A 80 12.90 1.15 -3.35
CA LEU A 80 12.60 2.57 -3.23
C LEU A 80 13.76 3.39 -3.79
N GLU A 81 13.42 4.46 -4.49
CA GLU A 81 14.40 5.33 -5.11
C GLU A 81 14.53 6.68 -4.43
N ALA A 82 13.48 7.13 -3.74
CA ALA A 82 13.49 8.45 -3.13
C ALA A 82 14.31 8.45 -1.87
N GLU A 83 15.10 9.50 -1.68
CA GLU A 83 15.86 9.66 -0.44
C GLU A 83 14.94 9.96 0.72
N GLN A 84 13.87 10.69 0.46
CA GLN A 84 12.88 11.03 1.47
C GLN A 84 11.53 10.54 0.98
N PRO A 85 11.19 9.29 1.25
CA PRO A 85 9.93 8.75 0.74
C PRO A 85 8.72 9.44 1.34
N ALA A 86 7.64 9.43 0.59
CA ALA A 86 6.35 9.76 1.15
C ALA A 86 5.87 8.56 1.96
N ILE A 87 5.02 8.81 2.94
CA ILE A 87 4.53 7.76 3.81
C ILE A 87 3.02 7.71 3.71
N LEU A 88 2.50 6.55 3.31
CA LEU A 88 1.07 6.29 3.39
C LEU A 88 0.79 5.76 4.79
N VAL A 89 0.08 6.52 5.58
CA VAL A 89 -0.27 6.08 6.93
C VAL A 89 -1.52 5.24 6.82
N THR A 90 -1.38 3.94 7.04
CA THR A 90 -2.48 2.99 6.85
C THR A 90 -2.95 2.48 8.20
N VAL A 91 -4.18 1.99 8.20
CA VAL A 91 -4.74 1.36 9.38
C VAL A 91 -5.15 -0.05 8.99
N VAL A 92 -4.55 -1.03 9.64
CA VAL A 92 -4.86 -2.43 9.41
C VAL A 92 -5.31 -3.01 10.75
N GLY A 93 -6.60 -3.34 10.82
CA GLY A 93 -7.18 -3.65 12.11
C GLY A 93 -7.15 -2.42 12.97
N ASP A 94 -6.54 -2.53 14.14
CA ASP A 94 -6.40 -1.40 15.05
C ASP A 94 -5.01 -0.79 15.00
N VAL A 95 -4.18 -1.22 14.05
CA VAL A 95 -2.77 -0.86 14.05
C VAL A 95 -2.49 0.13 12.94
N ARG A 96 -1.80 1.21 13.28
CA ARG A 96 -1.38 2.21 12.32
C ARG A 96 0.02 1.87 11.85
N VAL A 97 0.19 1.77 10.52
CA VAL A 97 1.47 1.41 9.92
C VAL A 97 1.74 2.36 8.76
N GLY A 98 2.92 2.91 8.72
CA GLY A 98 3.32 3.74 7.59
C GLY A 98 3.96 2.89 6.52
N VAL A 99 3.60 3.14 5.28
CA VAL A 99 4.17 2.45 4.13
C VAL A 99 4.94 3.47 3.31
N ALA A 100 6.24 3.25 3.16
CA ALA A 100 7.09 4.17 2.41
C ALA A 100 6.89 3.94 0.92
N VAL A 101 6.69 5.03 0.19
CA VAL A 101 6.60 5.00 -1.27
C VAL A 101 7.44 6.13 -1.82
N ASP A 102 7.82 6.03 -3.09
CA ASP A 102 8.63 7.10 -3.68
C ASP A 102 7.85 8.38 -3.85
N ALA A 103 6.59 8.28 -4.22
CA ALA A 103 5.73 9.44 -4.36
C ALA A 103 4.30 8.98 -4.29
N ALA A 104 3.44 9.81 -3.69
CA ALA A 104 2.02 9.55 -3.68
C ALA A 104 1.35 10.51 -4.64
N HIS A 105 0.34 10.02 -5.32
CA HIS A 105 -0.40 10.79 -6.29
C HIS A 105 -1.83 10.97 -5.82
N GLU A 106 -2.72 11.31 -6.70
CA GLU A 106 -4.08 11.66 -6.30
C GLU A 106 -4.96 10.44 -6.14
N VAL A 107 -6.11 10.66 -5.53
CA VAL A 107 -7.14 9.65 -5.40
C VAL A 107 -7.92 9.63 -6.70
N VAL A 108 -8.17 8.43 -7.20
CA VAL A 108 -8.84 8.22 -8.48
C VAL A 108 -10.01 7.28 -8.25
N THR A 109 -11.12 7.56 -8.92
CA THR A 109 -12.28 6.67 -8.89
C THR A 109 -12.19 5.74 -10.09
N LEU A 110 -12.29 4.44 -9.83
CA LEU A 110 -12.27 3.42 -10.88
C LEU A 110 -13.64 2.80 -11.04
N SER A 111 -14.05 2.61 -12.28
CA SER A 111 -15.26 1.83 -12.53
C SER A 111 -14.86 0.39 -12.79
N PRO A 112 -15.78 -0.56 -12.59
CA PRO A 112 -15.44 -1.96 -12.86
C PRO A 112 -15.01 -2.20 -14.29
N ALA A 113 -15.46 -1.38 -15.23
CA ALA A 113 -15.09 -1.55 -16.64
C ALA A 113 -13.61 -1.31 -16.88
N GLU A 114 -12.96 -0.54 -15.99
CA GLU A 114 -11.54 -0.23 -16.15
C GLU A 114 -10.64 -1.27 -15.52
N TYR A 115 -11.22 -2.19 -14.79
CA TYR A 115 -10.47 -3.17 -14.02
C TYR A 115 -10.29 -4.45 -14.84
N ARG A 116 -9.09 -5.00 -14.77
CA ARG A 116 -8.77 -6.31 -15.34
C ARG A 116 -8.11 -7.14 -14.27
N PRO A 117 -8.61 -8.33 -13.98
CA PRO A 117 -7.97 -9.17 -12.96
C PRO A 117 -6.56 -9.53 -13.38
N ALA A 118 -5.71 -9.73 -12.39
CA ALA A 118 -4.33 -10.10 -12.66
C ALA A 118 -4.29 -11.55 -13.11
N PRO A 119 -3.42 -11.86 -14.07
CA PRO A 119 -3.24 -13.26 -14.44
C PRO A 119 -2.57 -14.02 -13.31
N LEU A 120 -2.89 -15.29 -13.18
CA LEU A 120 -2.26 -16.15 -12.21
C LEU A 120 -0.94 -16.62 -12.78
N SER A 121 0.14 -16.05 -12.32
CA SER A 121 1.45 -16.37 -12.87
C SER A 121 2.25 -17.30 -11.99
N GLY A 122 1.91 -17.39 -10.73
CA GLY A 122 2.68 -18.17 -9.78
C GLY A 122 3.89 -17.47 -9.24
N ALA A 123 4.22 -16.29 -9.73
CA ALA A 123 5.32 -15.53 -9.18
C ALA A 123 4.92 -14.96 -7.83
N GLU A 124 5.87 -14.91 -6.90
CA GLU A 124 5.57 -14.43 -5.55
C GLU A 124 5.10 -12.99 -5.54
N ARG A 125 5.72 -12.14 -6.37
CA ARG A 125 5.34 -10.74 -6.37
C ARG A 125 3.88 -10.55 -6.80
N ASP A 126 3.34 -11.48 -7.59
CA ASP A 126 2.00 -11.32 -8.13
C ASP A 126 0.91 -11.70 -7.15
N GLN A 127 1.26 -12.29 -6.02
CA GLN A 127 0.23 -12.68 -5.06
C GLN A 127 -0.48 -11.47 -4.45
N PHE A 128 0.15 -10.31 -4.50
CA PHE A 128 -0.42 -9.09 -3.95
C PHE A 128 -1.10 -8.23 -5.00
N VAL A 129 -1.03 -8.62 -6.26
CA VAL A 129 -1.61 -7.83 -7.34
C VAL A 129 -3.04 -8.29 -7.57
N VAL A 130 -3.98 -7.41 -7.31
CA VAL A 130 -5.40 -7.71 -7.48
C VAL A 130 -5.80 -7.63 -8.92
N GLY A 131 -5.19 -6.73 -9.65
CA GLY A 131 -5.53 -6.54 -11.04
C GLY A 131 -4.74 -5.38 -11.61
N VAL A 132 -5.14 -4.96 -12.79
CA VAL A 132 -4.46 -3.89 -13.52
C VAL A 132 -5.53 -2.93 -14.01
N VAL A 133 -5.24 -1.65 -13.95
CA VAL A 133 -6.12 -0.63 -14.50
C VAL A 133 -5.29 0.33 -15.34
N ARG A 134 -5.97 1.05 -16.22
CA ARG A 134 -5.30 2.06 -17.03
C ARG A 134 -5.72 3.43 -16.53
N LEU A 135 -4.76 4.20 -16.05
CA LEU A 135 -5.00 5.56 -15.58
C LEU A 135 -4.18 6.50 -16.45
N GLU A 136 -4.87 7.42 -17.10
CA GLU A 136 -4.22 8.41 -17.96
C GLU A 136 -3.23 7.78 -18.94
N GLY A 137 -3.67 6.67 -19.53
CA GLY A 137 -2.85 5.97 -20.51
C GLY A 137 -1.76 5.09 -19.97
N LYS A 138 -1.60 5.03 -18.67
CA LYS A 138 -0.56 4.22 -18.05
C LYS A 138 -1.16 3.04 -17.33
N LEU A 139 -0.46 1.93 -17.40
CA LEU A 139 -0.89 0.74 -16.68
C LEU A 139 -0.47 0.84 -15.23
N VAL A 140 -1.41 0.59 -14.34
CA VAL A 140 -1.20 0.70 -12.91
C VAL A 140 -1.62 -0.60 -12.28
N SER A 141 -0.75 -1.16 -11.44
CA SER A 141 -1.06 -2.40 -10.72
C SER A 141 -1.85 -2.07 -9.48
N LEU A 142 -2.98 -2.74 -9.31
CA LEU A 142 -3.76 -2.61 -8.08
C LEU A 142 -3.21 -3.60 -7.06
N LEU A 143 -2.86 -3.10 -5.89
CA LEU A 143 -2.27 -3.91 -4.85
C LEU A 143 -3.23 -4.12 -3.69
N ASP A 144 -3.20 -5.31 -3.14
CA ASP A 144 -3.88 -5.57 -1.87
C ASP A 144 -2.90 -5.23 -0.76
N LEU A 145 -2.85 -3.96 -0.41
CA LEU A 145 -1.87 -3.47 0.56
C LEU A 145 -2.11 -4.08 1.93
N GLY A 146 -3.39 -4.30 2.27
CA GLY A 146 -3.68 -4.95 3.54
C GLY A 146 -3.07 -6.33 3.65
N GLU A 147 -3.12 -7.07 2.55
CA GLU A 147 -2.52 -8.40 2.55
C GLU A 147 -1.00 -8.32 2.64
N MET A 148 -0.40 -7.34 1.95
CA MET A 148 1.04 -7.16 2.03
C MET A 148 1.48 -6.84 3.44
N LEU A 149 0.70 -6.04 4.14
CA LEU A 149 1.06 -5.67 5.51
C LEU A 149 0.88 -6.83 6.49
N ARG A 150 -0.05 -7.72 6.21
CA ARG A 150 -0.20 -8.91 7.05
C ARG A 150 0.99 -9.86 6.89
N GLU A 151 1.64 -9.82 5.74
CA GLU A 151 2.85 -10.61 5.52
C GLU A 151 4.06 -9.97 6.20
N GLN A 152 3.90 -8.76 6.73
CA GLN A 152 4.97 -8.04 7.40
C GLN A 152 4.59 -7.93 8.85
N PRO A 153 4.94 -8.88 9.70
CA PRO A 153 4.42 -8.88 11.08
C PRO A 153 5.07 -7.80 11.92
N VAL A 154 4.79 -6.56 11.59
CA VAL A 154 5.32 -5.42 12.29
C VAL A 154 4.75 -5.41 13.70
N GLY A 155 5.58 -5.24 14.68
CA GLY A 155 5.14 -5.25 16.06
C GLY A 155 5.07 -6.64 16.63
N SER A 156 5.20 -7.65 15.82
CA SER A 156 5.27 -8.99 16.31
C SER A 156 6.63 -9.21 16.90
N GLN A 157 6.66 -9.66 18.02
CA GLN A 157 7.88 -9.85 18.56
C GLN A 157 8.12 -11.13 18.78
N ARG A 158 8.76 -11.44 18.55
CA ARG A 158 8.92 -12.64 18.89
C ARG A 158 9.75 -13.06 18.43
#